data_cfc243890a5af0b6e814c5e1aef88dd1
#
_entry.id   cfc243890a5af0b6e814c5e1aef88dd1
#
_cell.length_a   1.000
_cell.length_b   1.000
_cell.length_c   1.000
_cell.angle_alpha   90.00
_cell.angle_beta   90.00
_cell.angle_gamma   90.00
#
_symmetry.space_group_name_H-M   'P 1'
#
loop_
_entity.id
_entity.type
_entity.pdbx_description
1 polymer ?
#
loop_
_entity_poly.entity_id
_entity_poly.type
_entity_poly.pdbx_seq_one_letter_code
_entity_poly.pdbx_strand_id
1 'polypeptide(L)'
;MENLNKTDIGLIGLAVMGENLALNMADKGWQVSVYNRTVPGIEEGVVERFINGRAQGKSIEGYTDIARFVESVAVPRKIMMMVRAGSAVDELIEQLFPLLSPGDILIDGGNSNYEDTNRRVALAEARGFRFVGAGVSGGEEGALNGASIMPGGSVSAWEVVKPVLQSIAAKASDGTPCCQWVGPALSLIHI
;
A
#
# COMPACT_ATOMS: atom_id res chain seq x y z
N MET A 1 18.31 11.01 20.64
CA MET A 1 17.30 10.23 19.88
C MET A 1 16.86 11.14 18.75
N GLU A 2 17.35 10.82 17.54
CA GLU A 2 16.95 11.56 16.34
C GLU A 2 15.45 11.40 16.16
N ASN A 3 14.77 12.53 16.13
CA ASN A 3 13.37 12.62 15.76
C ASN A 3 13.29 12.42 14.24
N LEU A 4 13.50 11.20 13.79
CA LEU A 4 13.28 10.83 12.39
C LEU A 4 11.80 11.11 12.12
N ASN A 5 11.52 12.09 11.27
CA ASN A 5 10.16 12.34 10.78
C ASN A 5 9.68 11.04 10.13
N LYS A 6 8.77 10.37 10.79
CA LYS A 6 8.17 9.13 10.27
C LYS A 6 7.26 9.48 9.11
N THR A 7 7.30 8.65 8.07
CA THR A 7 6.40 8.81 6.93
C THR A 7 4.97 8.35 7.25
N ASP A 8 3.99 8.86 6.52
CA ASP A 8 2.57 8.60 6.77
C ASP A 8 2.16 7.20 6.31
N ILE A 9 2.79 6.69 5.24
CA ILE A 9 2.47 5.41 4.62
C ILE A 9 3.70 4.79 3.96
N GLY A 10 3.80 3.47 4.01
CA GLY A 10 4.76 2.68 3.27
C GLY A 10 4.15 2.04 2.02
N LEU A 11 4.91 1.94 0.93
CA LEU A 11 4.52 1.23 -0.27
C LEU A 11 5.63 0.26 -0.68
N ILE A 12 5.26 -1.00 -0.92
CA ILE A 12 6.14 -2.09 -1.33
C ILE A 12 5.85 -2.48 -2.77
N GLY A 13 6.88 -2.51 -3.61
CA GLY A 13 6.81 -2.92 -5.01
C GLY A 13 6.77 -1.72 -5.96
N LEU A 14 7.92 -1.45 -6.58
CA LEU A 14 8.16 -0.33 -7.50
C LEU A 14 8.13 -0.81 -8.97
N ALA A 15 7.07 -1.53 -9.34
CA ALA A 15 6.68 -1.66 -10.74
C ALA A 15 5.80 -0.45 -11.12
N VAL A 16 5.36 -0.39 -12.37
CA VAL A 16 4.62 0.75 -12.95
C VAL A 16 3.50 1.26 -12.03
N MET A 17 2.67 0.36 -11.49
CA MET A 17 1.55 0.76 -10.63
C MET A 17 2.02 1.33 -9.29
N GLY A 18 3.01 0.68 -8.66
CA GLY A 18 3.53 1.11 -7.35
C GLY A 18 4.24 2.45 -7.43
N GLU A 19 5.08 2.69 -8.45
CA GLU A 19 5.70 3.99 -8.67
C GLU A 19 4.66 5.10 -8.82
N ASN A 20 3.64 4.88 -9.66
CA ASN A 20 2.60 5.88 -9.92
C ASN A 20 1.73 6.17 -8.70
N LEU A 21 1.37 5.15 -7.90
CA LEU A 21 0.64 5.36 -6.64
C LEU A 21 1.49 6.14 -5.62
N ALA A 22 2.78 5.83 -5.50
CA ALA A 22 3.67 6.57 -4.60
C ALA A 22 3.79 8.05 -5.00
N LEU A 23 3.91 8.33 -6.30
CA LEU A 23 3.91 9.71 -6.84
C LEU A 23 2.59 10.41 -6.56
N ASN A 24 1.45 9.76 -6.82
CA ASN A 24 0.13 10.31 -6.54
C ASN A 24 -0.05 10.63 -5.04
N MET A 25 0.35 9.73 -4.14
CA MET A 25 0.33 9.98 -2.69
C MET A 25 1.15 11.22 -2.33
N ALA A 26 2.39 11.32 -2.82
CA ALA A 26 3.26 12.47 -2.57
C ALA A 26 2.69 13.78 -3.12
N ASP A 27 2.07 13.76 -4.30
CA ASP A 27 1.42 14.93 -4.92
C ASP A 27 0.15 15.37 -4.16
N LYS A 28 -0.43 14.48 -3.33
CA LYS A 28 -1.53 14.79 -2.39
C LYS A 28 -1.03 15.20 -1.00
N GLY A 29 0.29 15.35 -0.82
CA GLY A 29 0.90 15.85 0.40
C GLY A 29 1.27 14.79 1.44
N TRP A 30 1.17 13.49 1.10
CA TRP A 30 1.60 12.41 1.99
C TRP A 30 3.12 12.24 1.96
N GLN A 31 3.71 11.94 3.10
CA GLN A 31 5.09 11.48 3.20
C GLN A 31 5.10 9.96 3.01
N VAL A 32 5.83 9.49 2.02
CA VAL A 32 5.78 8.08 1.57
C VAL A 32 7.14 7.42 1.71
N SER A 33 7.20 6.28 2.39
CA SER A 33 8.35 5.37 2.29
C SER A 33 8.09 4.34 1.20
N VAL A 34 9.08 4.09 0.36
CA VAL A 34 8.98 3.04 -0.66
C VAL A 34 10.05 1.99 -0.47
N TYR A 35 9.70 0.74 -0.72
CA TYR A 35 10.59 -0.40 -0.67
C TYR A 35 10.44 -1.26 -1.92
N ASN A 36 11.55 -1.70 -2.48
CA ASN A 36 11.60 -2.78 -3.44
C ASN A 36 12.73 -3.74 -3.07
N ARG A 37 12.46 -5.05 -3.17
CA ARG A 37 13.51 -6.04 -2.97
C ARG A 37 14.59 -5.89 -4.04
N THR A 38 15.80 -6.30 -3.74
CA THR A 38 16.88 -6.38 -4.71
C THR A 38 17.05 -7.83 -5.16
N VAL A 39 16.92 -8.06 -6.46
CA VAL A 39 17.18 -9.37 -7.06
C VAL A 39 18.32 -9.19 -8.08
N PRO A 40 19.51 -9.77 -7.84
CA PRO A 40 20.65 -9.61 -8.73
C PRO A 40 20.31 -9.92 -10.19
N GLY A 41 20.68 -9.03 -11.10
CA GLY A 41 20.43 -9.16 -12.53
C GLY A 41 18.99 -8.92 -12.99
N ILE A 42 18.03 -8.73 -12.09
CA ILE A 42 16.60 -8.57 -12.43
C ILE A 42 16.04 -7.27 -11.84
N GLU A 43 16.14 -7.09 -10.53
CA GLU A 43 15.58 -5.94 -9.80
C GLU A 43 16.68 -5.16 -9.07
N GLU A 44 17.78 -4.84 -9.77
CA GLU A 44 18.88 -4.04 -9.23
C GLU A 44 18.64 -2.54 -9.43
N GLY A 45 18.94 -1.75 -8.39
CA GLY A 45 18.89 -0.28 -8.45
C GLY A 45 17.52 0.29 -8.73
N VAL A 46 16.41 -0.47 -8.50
CA VAL A 46 15.03 -0.01 -8.75
C VAL A 46 14.73 1.20 -7.87
N VAL A 47 15.03 1.10 -6.58
CA VAL A 47 14.76 2.17 -5.61
C VAL A 47 15.56 3.42 -5.96
N GLU A 48 16.85 3.29 -6.21
CA GLU A 48 17.75 4.39 -6.56
C GLU A 48 17.31 5.10 -7.84
N ARG A 49 16.94 4.34 -8.88
CA ARG A 49 16.44 4.91 -10.15
C ARG A 49 15.14 5.68 -9.93
N PHE A 50 14.24 5.16 -9.12
CA PHE A 50 12.97 5.82 -8.82
C PHE A 50 13.20 7.12 -8.03
N ILE A 51 13.97 7.07 -6.94
CA ILE A 51 14.24 8.23 -6.07
C ILE A 51 15.00 9.33 -6.81
N ASN A 52 16.05 8.97 -7.58
CA ASN A 52 16.87 9.93 -8.31
C ASN A 52 16.23 10.38 -9.65
N GLY A 53 15.15 9.73 -10.06
CA GLY A 53 14.40 10.02 -11.28
C GLY A 53 13.03 10.63 -11.00
N ARG A 54 11.98 9.84 -11.18
CA ARG A 54 10.58 10.31 -11.11
C ARG A 54 10.16 10.88 -9.75
N ALA A 55 10.77 10.41 -8.66
CA ALA A 55 10.48 10.85 -7.30
C ALA A 55 11.37 12.00 -6.82
N GLN A 56 12.30 12.48 -7.65
CA GLN A 56 13.23 13.54 -7.25
C GLN A 56 12.48 14.81 -6.82
N GLY A 57 12.81 15.29 -5.61
CA GLY A 57 12.19 16.49 -5.04
C GLY A 57 10.79 16.28 -4.43
N LYS A 58 10.27 15.06 -4.43
CA LYS A 58 8.99 14.72 -3.77
C LYS A 58 9.21 14.19 -2.34
N SER A 59 8.16 14.19 -1.53
CA SER A 59 8.16 13.65 -0.17
C SER A 59 8.16 12.10 -0.17
N ILE A 60 9.17 11.51 -0.81
CA ILE A 60 9.33 10.05 -0.94
C ILE A 60 10.72 9.64 -0.50
N GLU A 61 10.80 8.68 0.41
CA GLU A 61 12.05 8.07 0.88
C GLU A 61 12.16 6.62 0.39
N GLY A 62 13.34 6.23 -0.10
CA GLY A 62 13.58 4.91 -0.68
C GLY A 62 14.38 3.98 0.22
N TYR A 63 13.98 2.71 0.28
CA TYR A 63 14.62 1.68 1.10
C TYR A 63 14.84 0.38 0.32
N THR A 64 15.98 -0.26 0.55
CA THR A 64 16.31 -1.62 0.06
C THR A 64 16.38 -2.64 1.20
N ASP A 65 16.30 -2.17 2.45
CA ASP A 65 16.20 -3.00 3.66
C ASP A 65 14.77 -2.91 4.21
N ILE A 66 14.10 -4.04 4.34
CA ILE A 66 12.69 -4.12 4.75
C ILE A 66 12.47 -3.70 6.21
N ALA A 67 13.43 -3.95 7.11
CA ALA A 67 13.30 -3.57 8.51
C ALA A 67 13.38 -2.06 8.67
N ARG A 68 14.35 -1.41 8.01
CA ARG A 68 14.47 0.05 7.98
C ARG A 68 13.26 0.71 7.34
N PHE A 69 12.73 0.11 6.27
CA PHE A 69 11.50 0.56 5.64
C PHE A 69 10.33 0.54 6.63
N VAL A 70 10.10 -0.58 7.32
CA VAL A 70 9.01 -0.68 8.32
C VAL A 70 9.21 0.31 9.46
N GLU A 71 10.45 0.48 9.93
CA GLU A 71 10.77 1.47 10.96
C GLU A 71 10.48 2.91 10.54
N SER A 72 10.61 3.24 9.26
CA SER A 72 10.40 4.61 8.77
C SER A 72 8.93 5.04 8.80
N VAL A 73 7.98 4.12 8.87
CA VAL A 73 6.53 4.42 8.82
C VAL A 73 5.97 4.67 10.22
N ALA A 74 5.15 5.70 10.35
CA ALA A 74 4.49 6.08 11.61
C ALA A 74 3.46 5.04 12.07
N VAL A 75 3.44 4.78 13.38
CA VAL A 75 2.50 3.84 14.03
C VAL A 75 1.15 4.54 14.29
N PRO A 76 -0.01 3.92 14.05
CA PRO A 76 -0.15 2.60 13.43
C PRO A 76 0.28 2.62 11.96
N ARG A 77 1.22 1.72 11.62
CA ARG A 77 1.77 1.69 10.27
C ARG A 77 0.71 1.33 9.24
N LYS A 78 0.75 2.00 8.12
CA LYS A 78 -0.03 1.68 6.92
C LYS A 78 0.97 1.25 5.85
N ILE A 79 0.93 -0.01 5.44
CA ILE A 79 1.85 -0.55 4.44
C ILE A 79 1.06 -1.13 3.27
N MET A 80 1.17 -0.50 2.12
CA MET A 80 0.53 -0.93 0.88
C MET A 80 1.46 -1.83 0.08
N MET A 81 0.98 -3.02 -0.25
CA MET A 81 1.70 -4.02 -1.02
C MET A 81 1.21 -3.99 -2.48
N MET A 82 2.09 -3.60 -3.39
CA MET A 82 1.87 -3.58 -4.83
C MET A 82 2.70 -4.67 -5.51
N VAL A 83 2.54 -5.89 -5.02
CA VAL A 83 3.22 -7.09 -5.54
C VAL A 83 2.24 -7.98 -6.29
N ARG A 84 2.78 -8.94 -7.06
CA ARG A 84 1.95 -9.87 -7.81
C ARG A 84 1.04 -10.66 -6.86
N ALA A 85 -0.25 -10.75 -7.21
CA ALA A 85 -1.23 -11.56 -6.49
C ALA A 85 -0.82 -13.04 -6.40
N GLY A 86 -1.25 -13.73 -5.35
CA GLY A 86 -0.93 -15.12 -5.07
C GLY A 86 0.13 -15.27 -3.98
N SER A 87 1.00 -16.29 -4.08
CA SER A 87 1.99 -16.63 -3.04
C SER A 87 2.94 -15.50 -2.68
N ALA A 88 3.27 -14.63 -3.62
CA ALA A 88 4.15 -13.49 -3.37
C ALA A 88 3.61 -12.55 -2.28
N VAL A 89 2.28 -12.39 -2.18
CA VAL A 89 1.65 -11.61 -1.11
C VAL A 89 1.80 -12.34 0.23
N ASP A 90 1.58 -13.65 0.26
CA ASP A 90 1.70 -14.46 1.48
C ASP A 90 3.15 -14.47 2.01
N GLU A 91 4.12 -14.64 1.11
CA GLU A 91 5.56 -14.60 1.44
C GLU A 91 5.97 -13.24 2.01
N LEU A 92 5.44 -12.16 1.46
CA LEU A 92 5.71 -10.80 1.94
C LEU A 92 5.07 -10.56 3.31
N ILE A 93 3.85 -11.01 3.52
CA ILE A 93 3.16 -10.92 4.81
C ILE A 93 3.96 -11.62 5.91
N GLU A 94 4.47 -12.83 5.66
CA GLU A 94 5.29 -13.57 6.64
C GLU A 94 6.62 -12.85 6.94
N GLN A 95 7.22 -12.13 5.98
CA GLN A 95 8.40 -11.30 6.21
C GLN A 95 8.09 -10.05 7.04
N LEU A 96 6.90 -9.48 6.88
CA LEU A 96 6.49 -8.26 7.58
C LEU A 96 6.05 -8.52 9.02
N PHE A 97 5.35 -9.61 9.30
CA PHE A 97 4.79 -9.89 10.63
C PHE A 97 5.78 -9.74 11.79
N PRO A 98 7.04 -10.22 11.71
CA PRO A 98 8.01 -10.04 12.80
C PRO A 98 8.43 -8.58 13.04
N LEU A 99 8.20 -7.70 12.07
CA LEU A 99 8.62 -6.31 12.09
C LEU A 99 7.49 -5.35 12.49
N LEU A 100 6.24 -5.84 12.47
CA LEU A 100 5.05 -5.05 12.75
C LEU A 100 4.69 -5.04 14.24
N SER A 101 3.91 -4.05 14.63
CA SER A 101 3.32 -3.93 15.97
C SER A 101 1.81 -4.17 15.91
N PRO A 102 1.18 -4.65 17.00
CA PRO A 102 -0.27 -4.79 17.05
C PRO A 102 -0.98 -3.50 16.66
N GLY A 103 -2.00 -3.64 15.80
CA GLY A 103 -2.74 -2.50 15.28
C GLY A 103 -2.18 -1.89 13.99
N ASP A 104 -1.01 -2.33 13.50
CA ASP A 104 -0.53 -1.96 12.17
C ASP A 104 -1.44 -2.53 11.07
N ILE A 105 -1.43 -1.90 9.90
CA ILE A 105 -2.36 -2.19 8.80
C ILE A 105 -1.57 -2.58 7.55
N LEU A 106 -1.86 -3.76 7.01
CA LEU A 106 -1.41 -4.19 5.69
C LEU A 106 -2.52 -3.94 4.67
N ILE A 107 -2.17 -3.35 3.52
CA ILE A 107 -3.09 -3.06 2.42
C ILE A 107 -2.60 -3.83 1.19
N ASP A 108 -3.37 -4.79 0.73
CA ASP A 108 -3.09 -5.53 -0.50
C ASP A 108 -3.73 -4.83 -1.69
N GLY A 109 -2.94 -4.12 -2.48
CA GLY A 109 -3.35 -3.43 -3.70
C GLY A 109 -3.07 -4.23 -4.99
N GLY A 110 -2.64 -5.48 -4.87
CA GLY A 110 -2.26 -6.34 -5.99
C GLY A 110 -3.42 -6.99 -6.74
N ASN A 111 -4.67 -6.59 -6.48
CA ASN A 111 -5.88 -7.19 -7.08
C ASN A 111 -5.98 -8.70 -6.83
N SER A 112 -5.74 -9.12 -5.60
CA SER A 112 -5.80 -10.51 -5.16
C SER A 112 -7.22 -11.08 -5.27
N ASN A 113 -7.30 -12.42 -5.40
CA ASN A 113 -8.56 -13.14 -5.31
C ASN A 113 -9.21 -12.90 -3.93
N TYR A 114 -10.54 -12.78 -3.90
CA TYR A 114 -11.28 -12.46 -2.67
C TYR A 114 -11.16 -13.56 -1.59
N GLU A 115 -11.06 -14.85 -1.97
CA GLU A 115 -10.86 -15.95 -1.02
C GLU A 115 -9.52 -15.84 -0.30
N ASP A 116 -8.45 -15.52 -1.05
CA ASP A 116 -7.14 -15.24 -0.49
C ASP A 116 -7.17 -14.02 0.43
N THR A 117 -7.86 -12.96 0.03
CA THR A 117 -8.01 -11.76 0.86
C THR A 117 -8.71 -12.08 2.16
N ASN A 118 -9.84 -12.81 2.13
CA ASN A 118 -10.56 -13.20 3.34
C ASN A 118 -9.72 -14.07 4.28
N ARG A 119 -8.95 -15.00 3.73
CA ARG A 119 -8.00 -15.82 4.48
C ARG A 119 -6.91 -14.95 5.15
N ARG A 120 -6.37 -13.97 4.43
CA ARG A 120 -5.34 -13.03 4.94
C ARG A 120 -5.88 -12.10 6.00
N VAL A 121 -7.12 -11.62 5.88
CA VAL A 121 -7.81 -10.86 6.93
C VAL A 121 -7.86 -11.67 8.23
N ALA A 122 -8.38 -12.89 8.17
CA ALA A 122 -8.47 -13.76 9.34
C ALA A 122 -7.10 -14.06 9.97
N LEU A 123 -6.07 -14.31 9.15
CA LEU A 123 -4.70 -14.55 9.58
C LEU A 123 -4.09 -13.33 10.30
N ALA A 124 -4.26 -12.14 9.73
CA ALA A 124 -3.74 -10.90 10.28
C ALA A 124 -4.41 -10.54 11.61
N GLU A 125 -5.75 -10.63 11.67
CA GLU A 125 -6.52 -10.33 12.87
C GLU A 125 -6.19 -11.29 14.02
N ALA A 126 -6.00 -12.57 13.72
CA ALA A 126 -5.57 -13.57 14.73
C ALA A 126 -4.19 -13.23 15.33
N ARG A 127 -3.35 -12.45 14.64
CA ARG A 127 -2.03 -11.99 15.10
C ARG A 127 -2.05 -10.54 15.64
N GLY A 128 -3.24 -9.91 15.75
CA GLY A 128 -3.40 -8.55 16.26
C GLY A 128 -3.13 -7.44 15.24
N PHE A 129 -3.01 -7.78 13.96
CA PHE A 129 -2.87 -6.83 12.86
C PHE A 129 -4.21 -6.58 12.17
N ARG A 130 -4.25 -5.58 11.29
CA ARG A 130 -5.41 -5.29 10.43
C ARG A 130 -5.02 -5.48 8.98
N PHE A 131 -5.95 -5.98 8.18
CA PHE A 131 -5.71 -6.23 6.76
C PHE A 131 -6.84 -5.65 5.90
N VAL A 132 -6.45 -4.97 4.83
CA VAL A 132 -7.36 -4.42 3.83
C VAL A 132 -6.94 -4.96 2.47
N GLY A 133 -7.84 -5.65 1.79
CA GLY A 133 -7.68 -5.87 0.36
C GLY A 133 -8.26 -4.69 -0.40
N ALA A 134 -7.62 -4.28 -1.47
CA ALA A 134 -8.09 -3.17 -2.29
C ALA A 134 -7.99 -3.53 -3.77
N GLY A 135 -9.12 -3.55 -4.46
CA GLY A 135 -9.13 -3.50 -5.92
C GLY A 135 -8.68 -2.11 -6.37
N VAL A 136 -7.62 -2.05 -7.18
CA VAL A 136 -7.12 -0.80 -7.76
C VAL A 136 -7.28 -0.86 -9.27
N SER A 137 -8.12 0.00 -9.83
CA SER A 137 -8.46 0.02 -11.25
C SER A 137 -8.21 1.40 -11.87
N GLY A 138 -7.74 1.41 -13.11
CA GLY A 138 -7.42 2.63 -13.85
C GLY A 138 -6.10 2.56 -14.62
N GLY A 139 -5.39 1.42 -14.52
CA GLY A 139 -4.10 1.24 -15.17
C GLY A 139 -3.05 2.25 -14.69
N GLU A 140 -2.03 2.48 -15.50
CA GLU A 140 -0.93 3.38 -15.22
C GLU A 140 -1.40 4.82 -15.00
N GLU A 141 -2.28 5.30 -15.87
CA GLU A 141 -2.85 6.65 -15.82
C GLU A 141 -3.68 6.85 -14.55
N GLY A 142 -4.55 5.90 -14.22
CA GLY A 142 -5.35 5.95 -13.00
C GLY A 142 -4.50 5.91 -11.74
N ALA A 143 -3.46 5.09 -11.70
CA ALA A 143 -2.57 5.04 -10.56
C ALA A 143 -1.89 6.39 -10.28
N LEU A 144 -1.54 7.13 -11.34
CA LEU A 144 -0.89 8.44 -11.21
C LEU A 144 -1.88 9.56 -10.91
N ASN A 145 -3.03 9.60 -11.58
CA ASN A 145 -3.92 10.76 -11.61
C ASN A 145 -5.24 10.56 -10.86
N GLY A 146 -5.57 9.33 -10.53
CA GLY A 146 -6.79 8.98 -9.79
C GLY A 146 -7.33 7.62 -10.20
N ALA A 147 -7.20 6.62 -9.32
CA ALA A 147 -7.72 5.28 -9.51
C ALA A 147 -9.14 5.12 -8.95
N SER A 148 -9.88 4.15 -9.45
CA SER A 148 -11.04 3.62 -8.71
C SER A 148 -10.51 2.59 -7.71
N ILE A 149 -10.81 2.78 -6.43
CA ILE A 149 -10.27 1.95 -5.34
C ILE A 149 -11.43 1.33 -4.54
N MET A 150 -11.39 0.02 -4.39
CA MET A 150 -12.45 -0.77 -3.75
C MET A 150 -11.88 -1.50 -2.53
N PRO A 151 -11.77 -0.83 -1.37
CA PRO A 151 -11.21 -1.41 -0.15
C PRO A 151 -12.24 -2.21 0.64
N GLY A 152 -11.79 -3.33 1.22
CA GLY A 152 -12.57 -4.14 2.17
C GLY A 152 -11.66 -5.00 3.04
N GLY A 153 -12.20 -5.60 4.10
CA GLY A 153 -11.43 -6.43 5.05
C GLY A 153 -11.66 -6.04 6.51
N SER A 154 -10.62 -5.77 7.28
CA SER A 154 -10.74 -5.36 8.69
C SER A 154 -11.46 -4.02 8.83
N VAL A 155 -12.67 -4.03 9.36
CA VAL A 155 -13.53 -2.82 9.49
C VAL A 155 -12.83 -1.71 10.26
N SER A 156 -12.10 -2.05 11.32
CA SER A 156 -11.37 -1.09 12.15
C SER A 156 -10.19 -0.40 11.43
N ALA A 157 -9.77 -0.91 10.27
CA ALA A 157 -8.74 -0.30 9.46
C ALA A 157 -9.27 0.87 8.62
N TRP A 158 -10.56 0.85 8.25
CA TRP A 158 -11.12 1.79 7.27
C TRP A 158 -10.90 3.26 7.64
N GLU A 159 -11.27 3.66 8.84
CA GLU A 159 -11.14 5.06 9.27
C GLU A 159 -9.69 5.56 9.24
N VAL A 160 -8.71 4.65 9.38
CA VAL A 160 -7.29 4.98 9.36
C VAL A 160 -6.74 5.08 7.94
N VAL A 161 -7.17 4.19 7.02
CA VAL A 161 -6.67 4.19 5.63
C VAL A 161 -7.50 5.05 4.68
N LYS A 162 -8.75 5.34 5.02
CA LYS A 162 -9.70 6.13 4.23
C LYS A 162 -9.11 7.46 3.74
N PRO A 163 -8.47 8.31 4.59
CA PRO A 163 -7.96 9.59 4.13
C PRO A 163 -6.95 9.46 2.99
N VAL A 164 -6.00 8.53 3.08
CA VAL A 164 -4.99 8.34 2.04
C VAL A 164 -5.61 7.72 0.79
N LEU A 165 -6.44 6.68 0.92
CA LEU A 165 -7.03 6.00 -0.24
C LEU A 165 -7.99 6.92 -1.01
N GLN A 166 -8.81 7.71 -0.32
CA GLN A 166 -9.71 8.66 -0.96
C GLN A 166 -8.98 9.85 -1.60
N SER A 167 -7.82 10.24 -1.07
CA SER A 167 -7.04 11.35 -1.64
C SER A 167 -6.44 11.02 -3.01
N ILE A 168 -6.06 9.75 -3.23
CA ILE A 168 -5.45 9.26 -4.47
C ILE A 168 -6.46 8.67 -5.45
N ALA A 169 -7.72 8.59 -5.06
CA ALA A 169 -8.79 8.09 -5.92
C ALA A 169 -9.22 9.14 -6.97
N ALA A 170 -9.73 8.66 -8.09
CA ALA A 170 -10.48 9.48 -9.03
C ALA A 170 -11.66 10.16 -8.32
N LYS A 171 -12.11 11.28 -8.86
CA LYS A 171 -13.28 11.98 -8.35
C LYS A 171 -14.37 12.01 -9.41
N ALA A 172 -15.59 11.73 -9.00
CA ALA A 172 -16.79 11.95 -9.81
C ALA A 172 -17.01 13.46 -10.07
N SER A 173 -17.96 13.78 -10.95
CA SER A 173 -18.25 15.17 -11.31
C SER A 173 -18.71 16.06 -10.15
N ASP A 174 -19.25 15.46 -9.10
CA ASP A 174 -19.66 16.11 -7.85
C ASP A 174 -18.54 16.21 -6.80
N GLY A 175 -17.32 15.74 -7.14
CA GLY A 175 -16.16 15.73 -6.26
C GLY A 175 -16.08 14.50 -5.33
N THR A 176 -17.06 13.59 -5.38
CA THR A 176 -17.05 12.36 -4.58
C THR A 176 -15.89 11.45 -5.02
N PRO A 177 -15.04 10.97 -4.09
CA PRO A 177 -13.95 10.06 -4.46
C PRO A 177 -14.49 8.69 -4.89
N CYS A 178 -13.94 8.15 -5.97
CA CYS A 178 -14.19 6.78 -6.43
C CYS A 178 -13.48 5.76 -5.53
N CYS A 179 -13.70 5.89 -4.23
CA CYS A 179 -13.13 5.04 -3.19
C CYS A 179 -14.10 4.98 -2.01
N GLN A 180 -14.80 3.86 -1.86
CA GLN A 180 -15.72 3.62 -0.76
C GLN A 180 -15.48 2.23 -0.19
N TRP A 181 -15.75 2.07 1.11
CA TRP A 181 -15.68 0.78 1.78
C TRP A 181 -16.69 -0.20 1.19
N VAL A 182 -16.20 -1.35 0.70
CA VAL A 182 -17.03 -2.37 0.05
C VAL A 182 -17.65 -3.31 1.08
N GLY A 183 -16.91 -3.66 2.14
CA GLY A 183 -17.40 -4.57 3.18
C GLY A 183 -16.30 -5.31 3.94
N PRO A 184 -16.69 -6.06 4.97
CA PRO A 184 -15.74 -6.86 5.76
C PRO A 184 -15.19 -8.08 5.01
N ALA A 185 -15.85 -8.47 3.91
CA ALA A 185 -15.40 -9.53 3.01
C ALA A 185 -15.39 -8.98 1.60
N LEU A 186 -14.23 -9.05 0.92
CA LEU A 186 -14.10 -8.63 -0.47
C LEU A 186 -14.70 -9.69 -1.40
N SER A 187 -15.99 -9.64 -1.60
CA SER A 187 -16.65 -10.36 -2.69
C SER A 187 -17.11 -9.36 -3.73
N LEU A 188 -16.23 -8.94 -4.62
CA LEU A 188 -16.57 -8.07 -5.76
C LEU A 188 -17.48 -8.76 -6.80
N ILE A 189 -17.72 -10.06 -6.65
CA ILE A 189 -18.52 -10.85 -7.59
C ILE A 189 -20.03 -10.79 -7.24
N HIS A 190 -20.39 -10.27 -6.09
CA HIS A 190 -21.77 -10.26 -5.62
C HIS A 190 -22.38 -8.84 -5.50
N ILE A 191 -21.80 -7.88 -6.21
CA ILE A 191 -22.39 -6.54 -6.35
C ILE A 191 -23.12 -6.43 -7.68
#